data_d7bbb092fcb1a15ea473dd21e868e979
#
_entry.id   d7bbb092fcb1a15ea473dd21e868e979
#
_cell.length_a   1.000
_cell.length_b   1.000
_cell.length_c   1.000
_cell.angle_alpha   90.00
_cell.angle_beta   90.00
_cell.angle_gamma   90.00
#
_symmetry.space_group_name_H-M   'P 1'
#
loop_
_entity.id
_entity.type
_entity.pdbx_description
1 polymer ?
#
loop_
_entity_poly.entity_id
_entity_poly.type
_entity_poly.pdbx_seq_one_letter_code
_entity_poly.pdbx_strand_id
1 'polypeptide(L)'
;MNIKTLEIADKKLSVTAEFKPVMHLSGKTIFRYEVLAKIYNASDRWLPVEQSFDILARETIQAISDFLFETVCELLKMKEGITVSFKLPAQLMNDMAYLASLYQQCGDHHVAPQRIEIEVGEWLTDTPQMHRQAFLQQARTYGFMLSLEDFGTRKESADSLRMFRFDTIKLARTLVCGIAASPAKLSTLHNLIDKVIPAGTHVICEGVERSSDLALLSRYSHIGIEGYMFSRPLTFSQLRLLEDF
;
A
#
# COMPACT_ATOMS: atom_id res chain seq x y z
N MET A 1 -14.17 14.38 -17.91
CA MET A 1 -13.59 13.96 -16.62
C MET A 1 -12.08 14.05 -16.77
N ASN A 2 -11.40 14.92 -16.02
CA ASN A 2 -9.94 14.96 -16.10
C ASN A 2 -9.36 13.81 -15.28
N ILE A 3 -8.91 12.77 -15.96
CA ILE A 3 -8.09 11.71 -15.33
C ILE A 3 -6.69 12.31 -15.18
N LYS A 4 -6.15 12.29 -13.98
CA LYS A 4 -4.77 12.70 -13.75
C LYS A 4 -3.84 11.68 -14.39
N THR A 5 -3.00 12.13 -15.33
CA THR A 5 -2.14 11.24 -16.14
C THR A 5 -0.73 11.82 -16.24
N LEU A 6 0.26 10.96 -16.12
CA LEU A 6 1.66 11.23 -16.42
C LEU A 6 2.03 10.58 -17.75
N GLU A 7 2.51 11.36 -18.71
CA GLU A 7 3.04 10.86 -19.97
C GLU A 7 4.56 10.76 -19.92
N ILE A 8 5.09 9.58 -20.20
CA ILE A 8 6.53 9.30 -20.30
C ILE A 8 6.86 9.07 -21.78
N ALA A 9 7.06 10.15 -22.51
CA ALA A 9 7.12 10.14 -23.97
C ALA A 9 8.24 9.30 -24.55
N ASP A 10 9.45 9.32 -23.97
CA ASP A 10 10.60 8.52 -24.39
C ASP A 10 10.39 7.02 -24.24
N LYS A 11 9.53 6.60 -23.31
CA LYS A 11 9.11 5.20 -23.07
C LYS A 11 7.80 4.85 -23.74
N LYS A 12 7.09 5.83 -24.31
CA LYS A 12 5.72 5.68 -24.84
C LYS A 12 4.80 5.03 -23.82
N LEU A 13 4.85 5.52 -22.58
CA LEU A 13 4.02 5.06 -21.46
C LEU A 13 3.10 6.19 -21.01
N SER A 14 1.89 5.81 -20.63
CA SER A 14 0.93 6.66 -19.94
C SER A 14 0.60 6.04 -18.59
N VAL A 15 0.63 6.83 -17.52
CA VAL A 15 0.41 6.37 -16.16
C VAL A 15 -0.75 7.15 -15.56
N THR A 16 -1.72 6.43 -15.00
CA THR A 16 -2.81 7.02 -14.22
C THR A 16 -2.74 6.55 -12.77
N ALA A 17 -3.19 7.40 -11.85
CA ALA A 17 -3.36 7.05 -10.46
C ALA A 17 -4.78 6.55 -10.21
N GLU A 18 -4.91 5.37 -9.59
CA GLU A 18 -6.16 4.83 -9.07
C GLU A 18 -6.02 4.63 -7.56
N PHE A 19 -7.15 4.63 -6.85
CA PHE A 19 -7.21 4.50 -5.41
C PHE A 19 -8.08 3.32 -5.03
N LYS A 20 -7.50 2.35 -4.36
CA LYS A 20 -8.17 1.15 -3.89
C LYS A 20 -8.63 1.35 -2.46
N PRO A 21 -9.94 1.28 -2.18
CA PRO A 21 -10.42 1.40 -0.82
C PRO A 21 -10.02 0.21 0.04
N VAL A 22 -9.54 0.48 1.24
CA VAL A 22 -9.40 -0.47 2.33
C VAL A 22 -10.60 -0.27 3.26
N MET A 23 -11.38 -1.31 3.43
CA MET A 23 -12.62 -1.25 4.21
C MET A 23 -12.40 -1.74 5.63
N HIS A 24 -13.15 -1.18 6.57
CA HIS A 24 -13.34 -1.88 7.84
C HIS A 24 -14.04 -3.22 7.59
N LEU A 25 -13.80 -4.20 8.45
CA LEU A 25 -14.36 -5.55 8.29
C LEU A 25 -15.89 -5.55 8.12
N SER A 26 -16.60 -4.57 8.66
CA SER A 26 -18.04 -4.41 8.44
C SER A 26 -18.41 -4.18 6.97
N GLY A 27 -17.44 -3.80 6.13
CA GLY A 27 -17.63 -3.44 4.72
C GLY A 27 -18.43 -2.16 4.48
N LYS A 28 -18.74 -1.40 5.55
CA LYS A 28 -19.61 -0.22 5.46
C LYS A 28 -18.85 1.09 5.42
N THR A 29 -17.65 1.13 6.00
CA THR A 29 -16.84 2.33 6.08
C THR A 29 -15.45 2.09 5.52
N ILE A 30 -14.91 3.10 4.85
CA ILE A 30 -13.56 3.09 4.33
C ILE A 30 -12.61 3.46 5.46
N PHE A 31 -11.55 2.66 5.61
CA PHE A 31 -10.51 2.85 6.60
C PHE A 31 -9.40 3.74 6.06
N ARG A 32 -8.99 3.50 4.80
CA ARG A 32 -7.99 4.27 4.05
C ARG A 32 -8.11 3.97 2.55
N TYR A 33 -7.26 4.61 1.77
CA TYR A 33 -7.07 4.27 0.37
C TYR A 33 -5.62 3.85 0.12
N GLU A 34 -5.41 2.91 -0.80
CA GLU A 34 -4.12 2.58 -1.37
C GLU A 34 -4.01 3.22 -2.76
N VAL A 35 -2.95 4.02 -3.02
CA VAL A 35 -2.72 4.55 -4.35
C VAL A 35 -2.02 3.52 -5.23
N LEU A 36 -2.54 3.32 -6.43
CA LEU A 36 -2.04 2.37 -7.42
C LEU A 36 -1.65 3.08 -8.71
N ALA A 37 -0.50 2.69 -9.28
CA ALA A 37 -0.18 3.05 -10.65
C ALA A 37 -0.96 2.16 -11.62
N LYS A 38 -1.49 2.74 -12.69
CA LYS A 38 -2.00 2.00 -13.82
C LYS A 38 -1.26 2.45 -15.06
N ILE A 39 -0.42 1.56 -15.58
CA ILE A 39 0.53 1.85 -16.64
C ILE A 39 0.00 1.31 -17.95
N TYR A 40 0.02 2.13 -19.00
CA TYR A 40 -0.37 1.76 -20.34
C TYR A 40 0.78 2.00 -21.31
N ASN A 41 0.90 1.15 -22.32
CA ASN A 41 1.82 1.38 -23.41
C ASN A 41 1.17 2.23 -24.53
N ALA A 42 1.94 2.58 -25.56
CA ALA A 42 1.49 3.36 -26.71
C ALA A 42 0.26 2.81 -27.47
N SER A 43 -0.10 1.55 -27.24
CA SER A 43 -1.28 0.90 -27.83
C SER A 43 -2.44 0.81 -26.83
N ASP A 44 -2.44 1.63 -25.77
CA ASP A 44 -3.41 1.62 -24.67
C ASP A 44 -3.57 0.25 -23.98
N ARG A 45 -2.55 -0.59 -24.09
CA ARG A 45 -2.53 -1.89 -23.41
C ARG A 45 -2.01 -1.72 -22.00
N TRP A 46 -2.81 -2.15 -21.02
CA TRP A 46 -2.41 -2.19 -19.61
C TRP A 46 -1.19 -3.11 -19.40
N LEU A 47 -0.25 -2.63 -18.58
CA LEU A 47 0.94 -3.34 -18.16
C LEU A 47 0.89 -3.57 -16.65
N PRO A 48 1.15 -4.81 -16.16
CA PRO A 48 1.28 -5.07 -14.73
C PRO A 48 2.43 -4.25 -14.12
N VAL A 49 2.18 -3.59 -12.99
CA VAL A 49 3.13 -2.65 -12.36
C VAL A 49 4.40 -3.35 -11.91
N GLU A 50 4.27 -4.51 -11.24
CA GLU A 50 5.40 -5.28 -10.75
C GLU A 50 6.36 -5.64 -11.90
N GLN A 51 5.82 -6.22 -12.98
CA GLN A 51 6.60 -6.58 -14.16
C GLN A 51 7.20 -5.36 -14.87
N SER A 52 6.50 -4.22 -14.85
CA SER A 52 6.99 -2.98 -15.43
C SER A 52 8.15 -2.42 -14.63
N PHE A 53 8.07 -2.44 -13.30
CA PHE A 53 9.13 -1.91 -12.43
C PHE A 53 10.40 -2.76 -12.46
N ASP A 54 10.32 -4.04 -12.77
CA ASP A 54 11.49 -4.91 -12.94
C ASP A 54 12.36 -4.54 -14.16
N ILE A 55 11.76 -3.90 -15.17
CA ILE A 55 12.44 -3.59 -16.46
C ILE A 55 12.64 -2.08 -16.70
N LEU A 56 11.97 -1.22 -15.93
CA LEU A 56 12.09 0.24 -16.08
C LEU A 56 13.36 0.75 -15.38
N ALA A 57 13.96 1.78 -15.97
CA ALA A 57 15.07 2.48 -15.34
C ALA A 57 14.62 3.18 -14.05
N ARG A 58 15.53 3.31 -13.10
CA ARG A 58 15.28 3.93 -11.79
C ARG A 58 14.63 5.32 -11.92
N GLU A 59 15.10 6.14 -12.87
CA GLU A 59 14.59 7.50 -13.10
C GLU A 59 13.13 7.48 -13.55
N THR A 60 12.74 6.50 -14.36
CA THR A 60 11.35 6.31 -14.79
C THR A 60 10.47 5.88 -13.62
N ILE A 61 10.96 4.94 -12.80
CA ILE A 61 10.26 4.50 -11.59
C ILE A 61 10.09 5.68 -10.62
N GLN A 62 11.11 6.49 -10.45
CA GLN A 62 11.05 7.69 -9.61
C GLN A 62 10.01 8.68 -10.16
N ALA A 63 10.01 8.98 -11.45
CA ALA A 63 9.01 9.89 -12.04
C ALA A 63 7.57 9.40 -11.85
N ILE A 64 7.34 8.08 -11.96
CA ILE A 64 6.03 7.47 -11.66
C ILE A 64 5.69 7.64 -10.19
N SER A 65 6.64 7.38 -9.31
CA SER A 65 6.44 7.47 -7.85
C SER A 65 6.19 8.89 -7.39
N ASP A 66 6.91 9.87 -7.96
CA ASP A 66 6.71 11.30 -7.68
C ASP A 66 5.30 11.75 -8.12
N PHE A 67 4.87 11.33 -9.30
CA PHE A 67 3.51 11.60 -9.80
C PHE A 67 2.42 11.02 -8.89
N LEU A 68 2.59 9.78 -8.44
CA LEU A 68 1.64 9.13 -7.52
C LEU A 68 1.62 9.86 -6.17
N PHE A 69 2.79 10.19 -5.63
CA PHE A 69 2.89 10.85 -4.33
C PHE A 69 2.31 12.27 -4.36
N GLU A 70 2.59 13.04 -5.42
CA GLU A 70 1.97 14.35 -5.65
C GLU A 70 0.44 14.22 -5.73
N THR A 71 -0.06 13.20 -6.45
CA THR A 71 -1.51 12.94 -6.56
C THR A 71 -2.13 12.58 -5.19
N VAL A 72 -1.40 11.85 -4.34
CA VAL A 72 -1.81 11.58 -2.95
C VAL A 72 -1.88 12.88 -2.16
N CYS A 73 -0.86 13.73 -2.23
CA CYS A 73 -0.85 15.00 -1.52
C CYS A 73 -2.02 15.91 -1.95
N GLU A 74 -2.33 15.97 -3.25
CA GLU A 74 -3.49 16.72 -3.74
C GLU A 74 -4.83 16.17 -3.21
N LEU A 75 -4.98 14.84 -3.18
CA LEU A 75 -6.18 14.21 -2.62
C LEU A 75 -6.33 14.54 -1.13
N LEU A 76 -5.25 14.40 -0.37
CA LEU A 76 -5.25 14.66 1.07
C LEU A 76 -5.48 16.13 1.42
N LYS A 77 -5.08 17.06 0.56
CA LYS A 77 -5.40 18.48 0.70
C LYS A 77 -6.89 18.77 0.51
N MET A 78 -7.56 17.99 -0.34
CA MET A 78 -8.97 18.21 -0.68
C MET A 78 -9.94 17.49 0.27
N LYS A 79 -9.53 16.33 0.83
CA LYS A 79 -10.35 15.50 1.69
C LYS A 79 -9.71 15.37 3.07
N GLU A 80 -10.35 15.94 4.07
CA GLU A 80 -9.95 15.77 5.48
C GLU A 80 -10.38 14.38 5.98
N GLY A 81 -9.75 13.92 7.06
CA GLY A 81 -10.15 12.69 7.75
C GLY A 81 -9.75 11.37 7.08
N ILE A 82 -9.19 11.39 5.87
CA ILE A 82 -8.70 10.18 5.19
C ILE A 82 -7.19 10.02 5.31
N THR A 83 -6.73 8.79 5.20
CA THR A 83 -5.32 8.40 5.03
C THR A 83 -5.12 7.66 3.73
N VAL A 84 -3.92 7.74 3.16
CA VAL A 84 -3.56 7.04 1.93
C VAL A 84 -2.27 6.27 2.14
N SER A 85 -2.24 5.02 1.72
CA SER A 85 -1.00 4.26 1.65
C SER A 85 -0.36 4.40 0.27
N PHE A 86 0.97 4.46 0.29
CA PHE A 86 1.84 4.66 -0.88
C PHE A 86 2.92 3.60 -0.87
N LYS A 87 2.89 2.72 -1.86
CA LYS A 87 3.91 1.67 -2.03
C LYS A 87 5.22 2.28 -2.50
N LEU A 88 6.26 2.12 -1.69
CA LEU A 88 7.61 2.55 -2.03
C LEU A 88 8.29 1.46 -2.87
N PRO A 89 8.64 1.75 -4.16
CA PRO A 89 9.36 0.80 -4.99
C PRO A 89 10.70 0.38 -4.40
N ALA A 90 11.06 -0.89 -4.55
CA ALA A 90 12.31 -1.44 -4.03
C ALA A 90 13.56 -0.66 -4.51
N GLN A 91 13.52 -0.15 -5.74
CA GLN A 91 14.58 0.63 -6.36
C GLN A 91 14.81 2.01 -5.68
N LEU A 92 13.79 2.54 -4.98
CA LEU A 92 13.84 3.81 -4.27
C LEU A 92 13.99 3.63 -2.76
N MET A 93 13.95 2.39 -2.31
CA MET A 93 14.12 2.07 -0.91
C MET A 93 15.57 2.31 -0.46
N ASN A 94 15.75 2.75 0.78
CA ASN A 94 17.04 3.16 1.35
C ASN A 94 17.68 4.40 0.71
N ASP A 95 16.99 5.08 -0.19
CA ASP A 95 17.40 6.39 -0.70
C ASP A 95 16.91 7.49 0.26
N MET A 96 17.81 7.96 1.11
CA MET A 96 17.51 8.98 2.12
C MET A 96 17.17 10.33 1.48
N ALA A 97 17.77 10.64 0.32
CA ALA A 97 17.48 11.87 -0.40
C ALA A 97 16.06 11.82 -1.01
N TYR A 98 15.67 10.67 -1.55
CA TYR A 98 14.31 10.45 -2.02
C TYR A 98 13.29 10.55 -0.89
N LEU A 99 13.55 9.91 0.24
CA LEU A 99 12.68 10.01 1.42
C LEU A 99 12.52 11.47 1.89
N ALA A 100 13.61 12.24 1.90
CA ALA A 100 13.57 13.67 2.23
C ALA A 100 12.74 14.48 1.24
N SER A 101 12.80 14.15 -0.06
CA SER A 101 11.97 14.80 -1.08
C SER A 101 10.47 14.55 -0.89
N LEU A 102 10.07 13.32 -0.48
CA LEU A 102 8.68 13.01 -0.14
C LEU A 102 8.20 13.85 1.06
N TYR A 103 9.05 13.97 2.09
CA TYR A 103 8.74 14.81 3.24
C TYR A 103 8.59 16.29 2.86
N GLN A 104 9.47 16.81 1.99
CA GLN A 104 9.37 18.16 1.47
C GLN A 104 8.06 18.38 0.70
N GLN A 105 7.66 17.44 -0.17
CA GLN A 105 6.39 17.51 -0.89
C GLN A 105 5.19 17.60 0.06
N CYS A 106 5.22 16.88 1.19
CA CYS A 106 4.18 17.04 2.22
C CYS A 106 4.09 18.49 2.72
N GLY A 107 5.24 19.14 2.97
CA GLY A 107 5.31 20.54 3.37
C GLY A 107 4.76 21.49 2.30
N ASP A 108 5.16 21.30 1.04
CA ASP A 108 4.75 22.13 -0.09
C ASP A 108 3.23 22.06 -0.35
N HIS A 109 2.63 20.89 -0.10
CA HIS A 109 1.18 20.68 -0.23
C HIS A 109 0.40 20.95 1.07
N HIS A 110 1.06 21.28 2.18
CA HIS A 110 0.45 21.45 3.51
C HIS A 110 -0.29 20.19 4.00
N VAL A 111 0.27 19.02 3.71
CA VAL A 111 -0.24 17.71 4.13
C VAL A 111 0.56 17.19 5.32
N ALA A 112 -0.13 16.75 6.36
CA ALA A 112 0.52 16.12 7.51
C ALA A 112 1.03 14.73 7.11
N PRO A 113 2.35 14.41 7.28
CA PRO A 113 2.90 13.10 6.91
C PRO A 113 2.20 11.91 7.57
N GLN A 114 1.61 12.11 8.76
CA GLN A 114 0.84 11.09 9.50
C GLN A 114 -0.40 10.60 8.74
N ARG A 115 -0.81 11.30 7.70
CA ARG A 115 -1.91 10.89 6.82
C ARG A 115 -1.45 10.04 5.64
N ILE A 116 -0.14 9.81 5.53
CA ILE A 116 0.46 8.97 4.50
C ILE A 116 1.14 7.78 5.15
N GLU A 117 0.81 6.58 4.70
CA GLU A 117 1.46 5.36 5.11
C GLU A 117 2.38 4.86 3.99
N ILE A 118 3.68 4.78 4.26
CA ILE A 118 4.64 4.21 3.33
C ILE A 118 4.60 2.69 3.46
N GLU A 119 4.26 2.01 2.37
CA GLU A 119 4.25 0.56 2.29
C GLU A 119 5.61 0.04 1.81
N VAL A 120 6.16 -0.92 2.54
CA VAL A 120 7.43 -1.55 2.21
C VAL A 120 7.24 -3.06 2.09
N GLY A 121 7.88 -3.66 1.10
CA GLY A 121 7.84 -5.10 0.90
C GLY A 121 8.62 -5.86 1.97
N GLU A 122 8.18 -7.10 2.24
CA GLU A 122 8.77 -7.95 3.26
C GLU A 122 10.27 -8.26 3.05
N TRP A 123 10.76 -8.20 1.81
CA TRP A 123 12.01 -8.81 1.37
C TRP A 123 13.11 -7.80 1.01
N LEU A 124 13.47 -6.98 1.83
CA LEU A 124 14.62 -6.07 1.67
C LEU A 124 15.95 -6.86 1.77
N THR A 125 16.13 -7.92 0.97
CA THR A 125 17.15 -8.93 1.20
C THR A 125 18.57 -8.47 0.87
N ASP A 126 18.74 -7.58 -0.11
CA ASP A 126 20.07 -7.21 -0.62
C ASP A 126 20.68 -5.99 0.09
N THR A 127 19.92 -5.34 0.94
CA THR A 127 20.39 -4.19 1.70
C THR A 127 20.73 -4.60 3.14
N PRO A 128 21.90 -4.16 3.69
CA PRO A 128 22.25 -4.42 5.08
C PRO A 128 21.14 -3.99 6.04
N GLN A 129 20.85 -4.82 7.03
CA GLN A 129 19.78 -4.59 8.02
C GLN A 129 19.84 -3.20 8.65
N MET A 130 21.03 -2.73 8.95
CA MET A 130 21.25 -1.42 9.58
C MET A 130 20.76 -0.26 8.69
N HIS A 131 20.98 -0.33 7.39
CA HIS A 131 20.50 0.70 6.45
C HIS A 131 18.98 0.72 6.37
N ARG A 132 18.35 -0.46 6.36
CA ARG A 132 16.88 -0.59 6.36
C ARG A 132 16.26 0.00 7.61
N GLN A 133 16.83 -0.31 8.78
CA GLN A 133 16.38 0.24 10.06
C GLN A 133 16.54 1.76 10.09
N ALA A 134 17.67 2.28 9.62
CA ALA A 134 17.91 3.73 9.55
C ALA A 134 16.87 4.43 8.65
N PHE A 135 16.58 3.86 7.47
CA PHE A 135 15.57 4.39 6.55
C PHE A 135 14.17 4.42 7.18
N LEU A 136 13.73 3.30 7.75
CA LEU A 136 12.41 3.20 8.40
C LEU A 136 12.32 4.13 9.62
N GLN A 137 13.39 4.24 10.40
CA GLN A 137 13.44 5.16 11.54
C GLN A 137 13.36 6.62 11.10
N GLN A 138 14.02 6.98 10.00
CA GLN A 138 13.95 8.32 9.43
C GLN A 138 12.56 8.65 8.89
N ALA A 139 11.91 7.70 8.20
CA ALA A 139 10.54 7.85 7.73
C ALA A 139 9.57 8.11 8.89
N ARG A 140 9.74 7.37 9.98
CA ARG A 140 8.98 7.59 11.22
C ARG A 140 9.27 8.95 11.86
N THR A 141 10.53 9.39 11.86
CA THR A 141 10.92 10.71 12.36
C THR A 141 10.28 11.84 11.57
N TYR A 142 10.10 11.67 10.27
CA TYR A 142 9.34 12.60 9.43
C TYR A 142 7.83 12.55 9.70
N GLY A 143 7.36 11.55 10.42
CA GLY A 143 5.96 11.38 10.82
C GLY A 143 5.14 10.47 9.91
N PHE A 144 5.75 9.82 8.92
CA PHE A 144 5.04 8.83 8.10
C PHE A 144 4.62 7.62 8.94
N MET A 145 3.44 7.09 8.65
CA MET A 145 3.06 5.75 9.05
C MET A 145 3.79 4.72 8.18
N LEU A 146 4.00 3.52 8.71
CA LEU A 146 4.75 2.47 8.02
C LEU A 146 3.95 1.16 8.01
N SER A 147 3.84 0.54 6.84
CA SER A 147 3.25 -0.79 6.71
C SER A 147 4.23 -1.78 6.06
N LEU A 148 4.06 -3.03 6.45
CA LEU A 148 4.75 -4.16 5.85
C LEU A 148 3.79 -4.93 4.96
N GLU A 149 4.10 -5.00 3.65
CA GLU A 149 3.31 -5.71 2.64
C GLU A 149 3.69 -7.18 2.50
N ASP A 150 2.77 -7.95 1.91
CA ASP A 150 2.93 -9.36 1.54
C ASP A 150 3.36 -10.27 2.70
N PHE A 151 3.03 -9.86 3.93
CA PHE A 151 3.45 -10.57 5.14
C PHE A 151 2.94 -12.01 5.17
N GLY A 152 3.84 -12.91 5.55
CA GLY A 152 3.55 -14.33 5.71
C GLY A 152 3.71 -15.16 4.44
N THR A 153 4.25 -14.58 3.36
CA THR A 153 4.59 -15.33 2.14
C THR A 153 5.90 -16.09 2.28
N ARG A 154 6.75 -15.71 3.23
CA ARG A 154 8.07 -16.28 3.46
C ARG A 154 8.22 -16.84 4.89
N LYS A 155 9.16 -17.75 5.07
CA LYS A 155 9.46 -18.32 6.40
C LYS A 155 10.07 -17.29 7.35
N GLU A 156 10.79 -16.32 6.80
CA GLU A 156 11.51 -15.26 7.50
C GLU A 156 10.65 -14.07 7.88
N SER A 157 9.34 -14.09 7.56
CA SER A 157 8.38 -12.98 7.80
C SER A 157 8.43 -12.47 9.26
N ALA A 158 8.56 -13.37 10.22
CA ALA A 158 8.62 -12.98 11.63
C ALA A 158 9.87 -12.16 12.01
N ASP A 159 10.97 -12.27 11.26
CA ASP A 159 12.20 -11.52 11.54
C ASP A 159 12.04 -10.05 11.21
N SER A 160 11.25 -9.71 10.19
CA SER A 160 10.92 -8.31 9.86
C SER A 160 10.22 -7.60 11.02
N LEU A 161 9.34 -8.30 11.76
CA LEU A 161 8.65 -7.75 12.93
C LEU A 161 9.56 -7.57 14.15
N ARG A 162 10.63 -8.35 14.24
CA ARG A 162 11.63 -8.19 15.30
C ARG A 162 12.55 -6.99 15.03
N MET A 163 12.76 -6.67 13.75
CA MET A 163 13.64 -5.58 13.34
C MET A 163 13.01 -4.20 13.53
N PHE A 164 11.71 -4.08 13.28
CA PHE A 164 11.02 -2.81 13.30
C PHE A 164 9.54 -2.98 13.65
N ARG A 165 8.99 -2.01 14.37
CA ARG A 165 7.57 -1.98 14.70
C ARG A 165 6.82 -1.21 13.61
N PHE A 166 6.01 -1.92 12.84
CA PHE A 166 5.13 -1.35 11.84
C PHE A 166 3.79 -0.91 12.45
N ASP A 167 3.17 0.10 11.85
CA ASP A 167 1.84 0.58 12.23
C ASP A 167 0.77 -0.34 11.63
N THR A 168 1.05 -0.90 10.45
CA THR A 168 0.16 -1.82 9.74
C THR A 168 0.93 -3.03 9.20
N ILE A 169 0.27 -4.18 9.18
CA ILE A 169 0.73 -5.41 8.50
C ILE A 169 -0.34 -5.82 7.48
N LYS A 170 0.06 -5.93 6.21
CA LYS A 170 -0.82 -6.41 5.14
C LYS A 170 -0.55 -7.89 4.90
N LEU A 171 -1.55 -8.73 5.19
CA LEU A 171 -1.48 -10.17 4.95
C LEU A 171 -1.72 -10.47 3.47
N ALA A 172 -0.77 -11.14 2.87
CA ALA A 172 -0.79 -11.43 1.45
C ALA A 172 -2.07 -12.15 0.99
N ARG A 173 -2.56 -11.82 -0.20
CA ARG A 173 -3.71 -12.49 -0.85
C ARG A 173 -3.58 -14.01 -0.88
N THR A 174 -2.37 -14.55 -1.08
CA THR A 174 -2.10 -15.99 -1.09
C THR A 174 -2.44 -16.69 0.22
N LEU A 175 -2.35 -15.98 1.36
CA LEU A 175 -2.76 -16.49 2.66
C LEU A 175 -4.27 -16.35 2.90
N VAL A 176 -4.87 -15.28 2.45
CA VAL A 176 -6.25 -14.90 2.76
C VAL A 176 -7.25 -15.54 1.80
N CYS A 177 -6.96 -15.53 0.49
CA CYS A 177 -7.88 -16.07 -0.50
C CYS A 177 -8.08 -17.58 -0.34
N GLY A 178 -9.35 -18.00 -0.18
CA GLY A 178 -9.74 -19.41 -0.09
C GLY A 178 -9.51 -20.05 1.29
N ILE A 179 -9.42 -19.27 2.36
CA ILE A 179 -9.29 -19.79 3.74
C ILE A 179 -10.47 -20.67 4.14
N ALA A 180 -11.67 -20.42 3.60
CA ALA A 180 -12.85 -21.23 3.86
C ALA A 180 -12.74 -22.66 3.30
N ALA A 181 -11.92 -22.87 2.28
CA ALA A 181 -11.68 -24.17 1.67
C ALA A 181 -10.41 -24.86 2.19
N SER A 182 -9.63 -24.23 3.08
CA SER A 182 -8.35 -24.74 3.55
C SER A 182 -8.15 -24.53 5.04
N PRO A 183 -8.45 -25.54 5.87
CA PRO A 183 -8.21 -25.48 7.33
C PRO A 183 -6.75 -25.15 7.68
N ALA A 184 -5.79 -25.59 6.88
CA ALA A 184 -4.38 -25.30 7.10
C ALA A 184 -4.08 -23.81 6.91
N LYS A 185 -4.58 -23.18 5.84
CA LYS A 185 -4.45 -21.72 5.63
C LYS A 185 -5.12 -20.93 6.75
N LEU A 186 -6.33 -21.35 7.14
CA LEU A 186 -7.06 -20.69 8.22
C LEU A 186 -6.28 -20.77 9.55
N SER A 187 -5.71 -21.93 9.88
CA SER A 187 -4.88 -22.09 11.06
C SER A 187 -3.62 -21.21 11.01
N THR A 188 -2.97 -21.13 9.86
CA THR A 188 -1.80 -20.25 9.65
C THR A 188 -2.18 -18.79 9.85
N LEU A 189 -3.26 -18.33 9.23
CA LEU A 189 -3.76 -16.96 9.35
C LEU A 189 -4.08 -16.61 10.80
N HIS A 190 -4.81 -17.47 11.50
CA HIS A 190 -5.10 -17.29 12.93
C HIS A 190 -3.82 -17.20 13.77
N ASN A 191 -2.84 -18.08 13.52
CA ASN A 191 -1.57 -18.04 14.24
C ASN A 191 -0.81 -16.72 13.99
N LEU A 192 -0.82 -16.21 12.76
CA LEU A 192 -0.19 -14.92 12.44
C LEU A 192 -0.87 -13.78 13.19
N ILE A 193 -2.19 -13.67 13.11
CA ILE A 193 -2.94 -12.57 13.74
C ILE A 193 -2.87 -12.65 15.27
N ASP A 194 -3.08 -13.84 15.84
CA ASP A 194 -3.24 -14.00 17.29
C ASP A 194 -1.91 -14.04 18.06
N LYS A 195 -0.80 -14.45 17.40
CA LYS A 195 0.45 -14.76 18.11
C LYS A 195 1.70 -14.11 17.54
N VAL A 196 1.74 -13.83 16.24
CA VAL A 196 2.96 -13.34 15.58
C VAL A 196 2.92 -11.83 15.44
N ILE A 197 1.79 -11.28 15.03
CA ILE A 197 1.64 -9.82 14.84
C ILE A 197 1.52 -9.15 16.22
N PRO A 198 2.34 -8.12 16.51
CA PRO A 198 2.29 -7.42 17.78
C PRO A 198 0.92 -6.81 18.07
N ALA A 199 0.47 -6.87 19.32
CA ALA A 199 -0.77 -6.23 19.75
C ALA A 199 -0.74 -4.72 19.48
N GLY A 200 -1.85 -4.19 18.97
CA GLY A 200 -1.98 -2.78 18.60
C GLY A 200 -1.46 -2.43 17.20
N THR A 201 -0.97 -3.41 16.42
CA THR A 201 -0.67 -3.24 15.00
C THR A 201 -1.97 -3.43 14.21
N HIS A 202 -2.24 -2.55 13.27
CA HIS A 202 -3.36 -2.74 12.33
C HIS A 202 -3.06 -3.91 11.40
N VAL A 203 -4.06 -4.73 11.12
CA VAL A 203 -3.94 -5.86 10.19
C VAL A 203 -4.88 -5.61 9.02
N ILE A 204 -4.37 -5.74 7.79
CA ILE A 204 -5.16 -5.69 6.57
C ILE A 204 -5.09 -7.06 5.90
N CYS A 205 -6.24 -7.65 5.59
CA CYS A 205 -6.34 -8.89 4.83
C CYS A 205 -6.60 -8.58 3.35
N GLU A 206 -5.66 -8.94 2.50
CA GLU A 206 -5.76 -8.70 1.06
C GLU A 206 -6.49 -9.83 0.33
N GLY A 207 -7.19 -9.46 -0.76
CA GLY A 207 -7.81 -10.44 -1.65
C GLY A 207 -9.02 -11.15 -1.06
N VAL A 208 -9.80 -10.46 -0.23
CA VAL A 208 -11.10 -10.97 0.24
C VAL A 208 -12.12 -10.84 -0.89
N GLU A 209 -12.39 -11.97 -1.56
CA GLU A 209 -13.25 -12.03 -2.74
C GLU A 209 -14.52 -12.84 -2.53
N ARG A 210 -14.61 -13.60 -1.43
CA ARG A 210 -15.72 -14.51 -1.13
C ARG A 210 -16.32 -14.21 0.25
N SER A 211 -17.66 -14.25 0.33
CA SER A 211 -18.39 -14.10 1.59
C SER A 211 -18.03 -15.18 2.62
N SER A 212 -17.68 -16.38 2.16
CA SER A 212 -17.21 -17.45 3.03
C SER A 212 -15.88 -17.16 3.72
N ASP A 213 -14.94 -16.52 3.00
CA ASP A 213 -13.66 -16.10 3.57
C ASP A 213 -13.88 -14.94 4.55
N LEU A 214 -14.72 -13.96 4.16
CA LEU A 214 -15.09 -12.82 5.03
C LEU A 214 -15.73 -13.28 6.34
N ALA A 215 -16.61 -14.28 6.31
CA ALA A 215 -17.28 -14.81 7.50
C ALA A 215 -16.28 -15.36 8.52
N LEU A 216 -15.17 -15.98 8.09
CA LEU A 216 -14.13 -16.48 8.96
C LEU A 216 -13.24 -15.38 9.56
N LEU A 217 -13.10 -14.25 8.86
CA LEU A 217 -12.39 -13.08 9.35
C LEU A 217 -13.20 -12.27 10.35
N SER A 218 -14.53 -12.44 10.41
CA SER A 218 -15.44 -11.66 11.27
C SER A 218 -15.18 -11.78 12.77
N ARG A 219 -14.39 -12.78 13.21
CA ARG A 219 -13.91 -12.87 14.60
C ARG A 219 -12.95 -11.73 15.00
N TYR A 220 -12.38 -11.01 14.04
CA TYR A 220 -11.41 -9.94 14.24
C TYR A 220 -12.07 -8.60 13.93
N SER A 221 -12.62 -7.91 14.92
CA SER A 221 -13.33 -6.65 14.73
C SER A 221 -12.44 -5.47 14.31
N HIS A 222 -11.12 -5.60 14.46
CA HIS A 222 -10.14 -4.52 14.30
C HIS A 222 -9.32 -4.61 13.01
N ILE A 223 -9.62 -5.58 12.12
CA ILE A 223 -8.89 -5.71 10.87
C ILE A 223 -9.52 -4.91 9.73
N GLY A 224 -8.65 -4.45 8.81
CA GLY A 224 -9.03 -3.93 7.50
C GLY A 224 -9.10 -5.05 6.46
N ILE A 225 -9.86 -4.84 5.43
CA ILE A 225 -10.02 -5.77 4.32
C ILE A 225 -9.92 -5.07 2.98
N GLU A 226 -9.27 -5.74 2.05
CA GLU A 226 -9.19 -5.34 0.66
C GLU A 226 -9.66 -6.47 -0.26
N GLY A 227 -10.41 -6.13 -1.29
CA GLY A 227 -10.84 -7.11 -2.30
C GLY A 227 -11.93 -6.59 -3.21
N TYR A 228 -12.02 -7.17 -4.39
CA TYR A 228 -13.04 -6.79 -5.40
C TYR A 228 -14.48 -7.06 -4.97
N MET A 229 -14.68 -7.78 -3.88
CA MET A 229 -15.99 -7.97 -3.27
C MET A 229 -16.59 -6.65 -2.78
N PHE A 230 -15.74 -5.68 -2.37
CA PHE A 230 -16.19 -4.44 -1.75
C PHE A 230 -16.13 -3.26 -2.72
N SER A 231 -15.01 -3.09 -3.40
CA SER A 231 -14.83 -2.01 -4.37
C SER A 231 -13.73 -2.35 -5.37
N ARG A 232 -13.88 -1.82 -6.57
CA ARG A 232 -12.77 -1.68 -7.52
C ARG A 232 -12.00 -0.41 -7.20
N PRO A 233 -10.73 -0.30 -7.63
CA PRO A 233 -10.01 0.96 -7.55
C PRO A 233 -10.79 2.10 -8.22
N LEU A 234 -10.73 3.28 -7.62
CA LEU A 234 -11.41 4.50 -8.05
C LEU A 234 -10.41 5.45 -8.67
N THR A 235 -10.81 6.14 -9.72
CA THR A 235 -10.01 7.24 -10.28
C THR A 235 -10.03 8.44 -9.33
N PHE A 236 -9.04 9.33 -9.46
CA PHE A 236 -8.99 10.59 -8.73
C PHE A 236 -10.29 11.41 -8.89
N SER A 237 -10.84 11.46 -10.11
CA SER A 237 -12.09 12.16 -10.39
C SER A 237 -13.30 11.54 -9.68
N GLN A 238 -13.36 10.22 -9.58
CA GLN A 238 -14.42 9.53 -8.84
C GLN A 238 -14.34 9.84 -7.35
N LEU A 239 -13.13 9.81 -6.76
CA LEU A 239 -12.94 10.16 -5.36
C LEU A 239 -13.35 11.59 -5.01
N ARG A 240 -13.12 12.53 -5.93
CA ARG A 240 -13.56 13.93 -5.74
C ARG A 240 -15.07 14.08 -5.63
N LEU A 241 -15.81 13.21 -6.29
CA LEU A 241 -17.29 13.26 -6.35
C LEU A 241 -17.95 12.47 -5.21
N LEU A 242 -17.19 11.62 -4.51
CA LEU A 242 -17.71 10.96 -3.32
C LEU A 242 -17.86 12.01 -2.21
N GLU A 243 -19.08 12.22 -1.74
CA GLU A 243 -19.35 12.95 -0.51
C GLU A 243 -18.68 12.19 0.65
N ASP A 244 -18.27 12.91 1.69
CA ASP A 244 -17.62 12.31 2.85
C ASP A 244 -18.57 11.28 3.49
N PHE A 245 -18.08 10.03 3.61
CA PHE A 245 -18.79 8.92 4.25
C PHE A 245 -18.59 8.94 5.74
#